data_7762503ce0c6ec4a7b04c35513f6baa6
#
_entry.id   7762503ce0c6ec4a7b04c35513f6baa6
#
_cell.length_a   1.000
_cell.length_b   1.000
_cell.length_c   1.000
_cell.angle_alpha   90.00
_cell.angle_beta   90.00
_cell.angle_gamma   90.00
#
_symmetry.space_group_name_H-M   'P 1'
#
loop_
_entity.id
_entity.type
_entity.pdbx_description
1 polymer ?
#
loop_
_entity_poly.entity_id
_entity_poly.type
_entity_poly.pdbx_seq_one_letter_code
_entity_poly.pdbx_strand_id
1 'polypeptide(L)'
;MYPTKMEANGHIYPINTDYRVALACFRALDDDEITDLERFYAVETLLLGSDVLEEDEMILKDKIALYLKCEREDETSDDEIDFDYLQDENRVKISIRQCYNNLDVDKIEYLHWYEYNELIEGLTEDSLIDRVRQIRTLDINQIEDAKKRKKALIIKQRLSLNKKVKMTSEQQKAQEEFFRLLNGGDKDEWLWWKSSYRNWPWYKKHWCSSYKIRKRFRNNG
;
A
#
# COMPACT_ATOMS: atom_id res chain seq x y z
N MET A 1 10.22 -19.15 -5.65
CA MET A 1 10.27 -18.23 -6.81
C MET A 1 9.11 -17.26 -6.64
N TYR A 2 9.36 -15.97 -6.62
CA TYR A 2 8.32 -14.98 -6.39
C TYR A 2 7.39 -14.81 -7.60
N PRO A 3 6.13 -14.45 -7.40
CA PRO A 3 5.17 -14.23 -8.47
C PRO A 3 5.58 -13.02 -9.33
N THR A 4 5.59 -13.22 -10.65
CA THR A 4 5.93 -12.18 -11.65
C THR A 4 4.80 -11.93 -12.63
N LYS A 5 3.71 -12.68 -12.53
CA LYS A 5 2.54 -12.60 -13.40
C LYS A 5 1.29 -12.99 -12.64
N MET A 6 0.14 -12.46 -13.07
CA MET A 6 -1.20 -12.88 -12.65
C MET A 6 -1.94 -13.45 -13.84
N GLU A 7 -2.83 -14.40 -13.59
CA GLU A 7 -3.68 -15.01 -14.62
C GLU A 7 -5.14 -14.80 -14.27
N ALA A 8 -5.95 -14.39 -15.25
CA ALA A 8 -7.39 -14.29 -15.13
C ALA A 8 -8.03 -14.73 -16.45
N ASN A 9 -9.04 -15.62 -16.42
CA ASN A 9 -9.76 -16.16 -17.57
C ASN A 9 -8.86 -16.68 -18.71
N GLY A 10 -7.64 -17.17 -18.39
CA GLY A 10 -6.65 -17.63 -19.37
C GLY A 10 -5.75 -16.52 -19.92
N HIS A 11 -5.96 -15.27 -19.57
CA HIS A 11 -5.08 -14.16 -19.90
C HIS A 11 -3.97 -14.03 -18.85
N ILE A 12 -2.78 -13.67 -19.29
CA ILE A 12 -1.60 -13.54 -18.43
C ILE A 12 -1.14 -12.08 -18.39
N TYR A 13 -1.12 -11.51 -17.19
CA TYR A 13 -0.73 -10.13 -16.91
C TYR A 13 0.61 -10.10 -16.18
N PRO A 14 1.67 -9.51 -16.78
CA PRO A 14 2.95 -9.33 -16.10
C PRO A 14 2.80 -8.32 -14.97
N ILE A 15 3.37 -8.63 -13.79
CA ILE A 15 3.34 -7.75 -12.63
C ILE A 15 4.57 -6.84 -12.63
N ASN A 16 4.39 -5.57 -12.32
CA ASN A 16 5.49 -4.68 -11.95
C ASN A 16 5.86 -4.94 -10.49
N THR A 17 6.87 -5.79 -10.29
CA THR A 17 7.20 -6.38 -8.99
C THR A 17 8.14 -5.56 -8.13
N ASP A 18 8.58 -4.37 -8.56
CA ASP A 18 9.44 -3.49 -7.75
C ASP A 18 8.71 -3.02 -6.48
N TYR A 19 9.37 -3.09 -5.31
CA TYR A 19 8.78 -2.71 -4.03
C TYR A 19 8.28 -1.25 -4.02
N ARG A 20 8.87 -0.36 -4.79
CA ARG A 20 8.46 1.04 -4.89
C ARG A 20 7.08 1.17 -5.53
N VAL A 21 6.75 0.24 -6.43
CA VAL A 21 5.42 0.17 -7.06
C VAL A 21 4.39 -0.30 -6.05
N ALA A 22 4.70 -1.31 -5.25
CA ALA A 22 3.82 -1.75 -4.17
C ALA A 22 3.57 -0.62 -3.15
N LEU A 23 4.61 0.12 -2.74
CA LEU A 23 4.44 1.31 -1.90
C LEU A 23 3.61 2.42 -2.57
N ALA A 24 3.72 2.59 -3.90
CA ALA A 24 2.87 3.51 -4.64
C ALA A 24 1.40 3.04 -4.65
N CYS A 25 1.15 1.74 -4.72
CA CYS A 25 -0.19 1.17 -4.58
C CYS A 25 -0.79 1.47 -3.20
N PHE A 26 -0.03 1.30 -2.11
CA PHE A 26 -0.51 1.67 -0.77
C PHE A 26 -0.80 3.17 -0.66
N ARG A 27 0.01 4.04 -1.27
CA ARG A 27 -0.28 5.49 -1.31
C ARG A 27 -1.58 5.78 -2.06
N ALA A 28 -1.83 5.10 -3.19
CA ALA A 28 -3.09 5.24 -3.93
C ALA A 28 -4.29 4.75 -3.12
N LEU A 29 -4.14 3.61 -2.39
CA LEU A 29 -5.18 3.09 -1.51
C LEU A 29 -5.46 4.00 -0.30
N ASP A 30 -4.45 4.76 0.12
CA ASP A 30 -4.52 5.66 1.27
C ASP A 30 -4.95 7.09 0.90
N ASP A 31 -5.17 7.37 -0.38
CA ASP A 31 -5.57 8.70 -0.87
C ASP A 31 -7.06 8.93 -0.67
N ASP A 32 -7.43 9.88 0.21
CA ASP A 32 -8.82 10.23 0.52
C ASP A 32 -9.44 11.19 -0.50
N GLU A 33 -8.65 11.73 -1.45
CA GLU A 33 -9.14 12.66 -2.48
C GLU A 33 -9.81 11.92 -3.65
N ILE A 34 -9.62 10.60 -3.75
CA ILE A 34 -10.14 9.75 -4.81
C ILE A 34 -11.10 8.69 -4.28
N THR A 35 -12.05 8.27 -5.12
CA THR A 35 -13.04 7.24 -4.79
C THR A 35 -12.40 5.84 -4.72
N ASP A 36 -13.09 4.87 -4.09
CA ASP A 36 -12.60 3.50 -3.99
C ASP A 36 -12.40 2.84 -5.37
N LEU A 37 -13.24 3.20 -6.35
CA LEU A 37 -13.09 2.73 -7.72
C LEU A 37 -11.82 3.29 -8.37
N GLU A 38 -11.54 4.57 -8.15
CA GLU A 38 -10.32 5.21 -8.63
C GLU A 38 -9.07 4.63 -7.98
N ARG A 39 -9.12 4.34 -6.68
CA ARG A 39 -8.04 3.64 -5.97
C ARG A 39 -7.75 2.30 -6.61
N PHE A 40 -8.79 1.52 -6.90
CA PHE A 40 -8.63 0.22 -7.55
C PHE A 40 -7.96 0.35 -8.91
N TYR A 41 -8.46 1.22 -9.79
CA TYR A 41 -7.85 1.43 -11.12
C TYR A 41 -6.42 1.99 -11.05
N ALA A 42 -6.13 2.84 -10.09
CA ALA A 42 -4.77 3.31 -9.87
C ALA A 42 -3.82 2.17 -9.51
N VAL A 43 -4.22 1.28 -8.59
CA VAL A 43 -3.45 0.12 -8.18
C VAL A 43 -3.28 -0.88 -9.32
N GLU A 44 -4.36 -1.22 -10.03
CA GLU A 44 -4.33 -2.09 -11.20
C GLU A 44 -3.34 -1.58 -12.25
N THR A 45 -3.45 -0.30 -12.60
CA THR A 45 -2.56 0.32 -13.59
C THR A 45 -1.11 0.35 -13.14
N LEU A 46 -0.84 0.61 -11.85
CA LEU A 46 0.53 0.60 -11.30
C LEU A 46 1.16 -0.79 -11.39
N LEU A 47 0.40 -1.84 -11.05
CA LEU A 47 0.89 -3.21 -10.99
C LEU A 47 0.89 -3.91 -12.35
N LEU A 48 -0.20 -3.80 -13.13
CA LEU A 48 -0.42 -4.59 -14.32
C LEU A 48 -0.32 -3.77 -15.63
N GLY A 49 -0.40 -2.46 -15.53
CA GLY A 49 -0.43 -1.58 -16.70
C GLY A 49 -1.87 -1.25 -17.12
N SER A 50 -2.01 -0.66 -18.32
CA SER A 50 -3.31 -0.15 -18.83
C SER A 50 -4.07 -1.16 -19.70
N ASP A 51 -3.51 -2.34 -19.95
CA ASP A 51 -4.01 -3.27 -20.96
C ASP A 51 -4.82 -4.43 -20.32
N VAL A 52 -5.38 -4.20 -19.13
CA VAL A 52 -6.26 -5.16 -18.45
C VAL A 52 -7.64 -5.16 -19.12
N LEU A 53 -8.16 -6.38 -19.35
CA LEU A 53 -9.49 -6.56 -19.91
C LEU A 53 -10.56 -6.40 -18.82
N GLU A 54 -11.66 -5.74 -19.14
CA GLU A 54 -12.74 -5.45 -18.21
C GLU A 54 -13.35 -6.72 -17.58
N GLU A 55 -13.42 -7.81 -18.35
CA GLU A 55 -13.90 -9.11 -17.88
C GLU A 55 -13.00 -9.78 -16.83
N ASP A 56 -11.73 -9.37 -16.73
CA ASP A 56 -10.73 -9.91 -15.82
C ASP A 56 -10.59 -9.09 -14.52
N GLU A 57 -11.07 -7.84 -14.51
CA GLU A 57 -10.88 -6.89 -13.39
C GLU A 57 -11.34 -7.47 -12.04
N MET A 58 -12.47 -8.17 -12.00
CA MET A 58 -13.01 -8.73 -10.76
C MET A 58 -12.11 -9.82 -10.18
N ILE A 59 -11.57 -10.69 -11.03
CA ILE A 59 -10.64 -11.76 -10.62
C ILE A 59 -9.29 -11.16 -10.20
N LEU A 60 -8.81 -10.18 -10.95
CA LEU A 60 -7.54 -9.52 -10.68
C LEU A 60 -7.57 -8.71 -9.39
N LYS A 61 -8.70 -8.14 -9.01
CA LYS A 61 -8.87 -7.41 -7.74
C LYS A 61 -8.45 -8.25 -6.54
N ASP A 62 -8.94 -9.49 -6.45
CA ASP A 62 -8.62 -10.38 -5.34
C ASP A 62 -7.15 -10.82 -5.39
N LYS A 63 -6.63 -11.09 -6.58
CA LYS A 63 -5.23 -11.47 -6.79
C LYS A 63 -4.26 -10.32 -6.49
N ILE A 64 -4.62 -9.09 -6.83
CA ILE A 64 -3.86 -7.88 -6.48
C ILE A 64 -3.81 -7.71 -4.96
N ALA A 65 -4.95 -7.86 -4.28
CA ALA A 65 -5.00 -7.77 -2.83
C ALA A 65 -4.12 -8.83 -2.16
N LEU A 66 -4.19 -10.08 -2.63
CA LEU A 66 -3.37 -11.18 -2.14
C LEU A 66 -1.86 -10.93 -2.40
N TYR A 67 -1.51 -10.45 -3.59
CA TYR A 67 -0.14 -10.11 -3.95
C TYR A 67 0.45 -9.02 -3.06
N LEU A 68 -0.31 -7.94 -2.80
CA LEU A 68 0.14 -6.85 -1.93
C LEU A 68 0.34 -7.30 -0.48
N LYS A 69 -0.40 -8.31 -0.02
CA LYS A 69 -0.25 -8.97 1.29
C LYS A 69 0.88 -10.01 1.31
N CYS A 70 1.62 -10.21 0.22
CA CYS A 70 2.61 -11.29 0.07
C CYS A 70 2.02 -12.68 0.32
N GLU A 71 0.78 -12.92 -0.15
CA GLU A 71 0.02 -14.19 0.01
C GLU A 71 -0.21 -14.61 1.48
N ARG A 72 -0.12 -13.66 2.42
CA ARG A 72 -0.43 -13.91 3.83
C ARG A 72 -1.94 -13.98 4.01
N GLU A 73 -2.39 -14.98 4.74
CA GLU A 73 -3.76 -15.02 5.24
C GLU A 73 -3.96 -13.88 6.26
N ASP A 74 -5.16 -13.31 6.28
CA ASP A 74 -5.51 -12.34 7.30
C ASP A 74 -5.50 -13.05 8.65
N GLU A 75 -4.48 -12.79 9.45
CA GLU A 75 -4.55 -13.14 10.87
C GLU A 75 -5.71 -12.35 11.46
N THR A 76 -6.77 -13.07 11.84
CA THR A 76 -7.93 -12.50 12.55
C THR A 76 -7.53 -12.20 14.00
N SER A 77 -6.44 -11.49 14.19
CA SER A 77 -6.04 -11.06 15.53
C SER A 77 -6.72 -9.71 15.82
N ASP A 78 -7.39 -9.63 16.96
CA ASP A 78 -7.85 -8.37 17.56
C ASP A 78 -6.67 -7.47 18.00
N ASP A 79 -5.45 -7.81 17.56
CA ASP A 79 -4.23 -7.10 17.92
C ASP A 79 -4.22 -5.69 17.33
N GLU A 80 -3.81 -4.74 18.12
CA GLU A 80 -3.64 -3.36 17.66
C GLU A 80 -2.64 -3.33 16.50
N ILE A 81 -3.00 -2.72 15.37
CA ILE A 81 -2.10 -2.50 14.25
C ILE A 81 -0.90 -1.69 14.74
N ASP A 82 0.27 -2.29 14.70
CA ASP A 82 1.51 -1.72 15.22
C ASP A 82 2.48 -1.24 14.13
N PHE A 83 2.16 -1.51 12.85
CA PHE A 83 3.00 -1.24 11.69
C PHE A 83 2.18 -0.67 10.52
N ASP A 84 2.78 0.27 9.78
CA ASP A 84 2.22 0.84 8.55
C ASP A 84 3.35 1.11 7.54
N TYR A 85 3.24 0.56 6.32
CA TYR A 85 4.28 0.68 5.30
C TYR A 85 4.64 2.11 4.93
N LEU A 86 3.66 3.03 4.94
CA LEU A 86 3.86 4.41 4.52
C LEU A 86 4.37 5.28 5.66
N GLN A 87 3.75 5.17 6.84
CA GLN A 87 4.11 5.99 8.00
C GLN A 87 5.47 5.55 8.59
N ASP A 88 5.83 4.28 8.42
CA ASP A 88 7.08 3.72 8.93
C ASP A 88 8.17 3.57 7.86
N GLU A 89 7.94 3.96 6.61
CA GLU A 89 8.88 3.78 5.49
C GLU A 89 10.32 4.16 5.86
N ASN A 90 10.52 5.35 6.44
CA ASN A 90 11.85 5.82 6.83
C ASN A 90 12.46 4.99 7.96
N ARG A 91 11.64 4.53 8.93
CA ARG A 91 12.10 3.70 10.04
C ARG A 91 12.53 2.32 9.57
N VAL A 92 11.78 1.75 8.61
CA VAL A 92 12.13 0.49 7.94
C VAL A 92 13.46 0.63 7.21
N LYS A 93 13.64 1.67 6.39
CA LYS A 93 14.91 1.91 5.68
C LYS A 93 16.10 2.03 6.62
N ILE A 94 15.94 2.74 7.74
CA ILE A 94 16.99 2.86 8.77
C ILE A 94 17.26 1.49 9.40
N SER A 95 16.23 0.71 9.72
CA SER A 95 16.35 -0.62 10.33
C SER A 95 17.05 -1.61 9.39
N ILE A 96 16.72 -1.58 8.09
CA ILE A 96 17.43 -2.37 7.07
C ILE A 96 18.92 -2.01 7.04
N ARG A 97 19.27 -0.72 7.05
CA ARG A 97 20.68 -0.30 7.12
C ARG A 97 21.37 -0.79 8.39
N GLN A 98 20.67 -0.79 9.53
CA GLN A 98 21.22 -1.29 10.81
C GLN A 98 21.50 -2.79 10.78
N CYS A 99 20.57 -3.59 10.25
CA CYS A 99 20.62 -5.05 10.30
C CYS A 99 21.42 -5.67 9.14
N TYR A 100 21.49 -5.02 7.97
CA TYR A 100 22.07 -5.57 6.75
C TYR A 100 23.26 -4.76 6.22
N ASN A 101 24.30 -4.61 7.02
CA ASN A 101 25.58 -4.03 6.60
C ASN A 101 25.46 -2.67 5.85
N ASN A 102 24.65 -1.75 6.34
CA ASN A 102 24.36 -0.47 5.69
C ASN A 102 23.71 -0.59 4.31
N LEU A 103 22.96 -1.66 4.06
CA LEU A 103 22.20 -1.83 2.83
C LEU A 103 21.25 -0.64 2.62
N ASP A 104 21.42 0.08 1.54
CA ASP A 104 20.58 1.22 1.17
C ASP A 104 19.61 0.80 0.06
N VAL A 105 18.39 0.47 0.44
CA VAL A 105 17.36 -0.01 -0.51
C VAL A 105 17.02 1.02 -1.59
N ASP A 106 17.22 2.32 -1.33
CA ASP A 106 16.99 3.37 -2.31
C ASP A 106 18.02 3.37 -3.44
N LYS A 107 19.21 2.78 -3.22
CA LYS A 107 20.28 2.63 -4.21
C LYS A 107 20.23 1.35 -5.00
N ILE A 108 19.39 0.39 -4.58
CA ILE A 108 19.20 -0.84 -5.33
C ILE A 108 18.39 -0.51 -6.58
N GLU A 109 18.89 -0.92 -7.75
CA GLU A 109 18.24 -0.65 -9.03
C GLU A 109 16.86 -1.30 -9.12
N TYR A 110 16.76 -2.55 -8.66
CA TYR A 110 15.51 -3.33 -8.61
C TYR A 110 15.51 -4.22 -7.37
N LEU A 111 14.41 -4.20 -6.62
CA LEU A 111 14.16 -5.08 -5.48
C LEU A 111 12.71 -5.56 -5.54
N HIS A 112 12.52 -6.88 -5.60
CA HIS A 112 11.18 -7.46 -5.65
C HIS A 112 10.40 -7.15 -4.37
N TRP A 113 9.07 -6.93 -4.49
CA TRP A 113 8.20 -6.61 -3.36
C TRP A 113 8.28 -7.65 -2.23
N TYR A 114 8.27 -8.94 -2.57
CA TYR A 114 8.37 -10.02 -1.58
C TYR A 114 9.75 -10.04 -0.90
N GLU A 115 10.82 -9.81 -1.65
CA GLU A 115 12.16 -9.72 -1.09
C GLU A 115 12.30 -8.53 -0.14
N TYR A 116 11.68 -7.40 -0.47
CA TYR A 116 11.62 -6.25 0.45
C TYR A 116 10.89 -6.61 1.75
N ASN A 117 9.81 -7.38 1.70
CA ASN A 117 9.11 -7.87 2.88
C ASN A 117 9.96 -8.87 3.68
N GLU A 118 10.68 -9.77 3.04
CA GLU A 118 11.61 -10.69 3.71
C GLU A 118 12.72 -9.92 4.45
N LEU A 119 13.23 -8.81 3.88
CA LEU A 119 14.16 -7.94 4.59
C LEU A 119 13.53 -7.30 5.84
N ILE A 120 12.25 -6.93 5.80
CA ILE A 120 11.53 -6.39 6.96
C ILE A 120 11.33 -7.48 8.01
N GLU A 121 10.92 -8.68 7.63
CA GLU A 121 10.71 -9.81 8.54
C GLU A 121 12.00 -10.28 9.21
N GLY A 122 13.12 -10.21 8.52
CA GLY A 122 14.43 -10.57 9.05
C GLY A 122 15.08 -9.49 9.93
N LEU A 123 14.38 -8.38 10.23
CA LEU A 123 14.90 -7.36 11.15
C LEU A 123 14.99 -7.90 12.57
N THR A 124 16.04 -7.50 13.29
CA THR A 124 16.25 -7.91 14.68
C THR A 124 15.36 -7.12 15.64
N GLU A 125 15.06 -7.71 16.80
CA GLU A 125 14.28 -7.08 17.90
C GLU A 125 14.87 -5.74 18.38
N ASP A 126 16.16 -5.51 18.14
CA ASP A 126 16.85 -4.26 18.46
C ASP A 126 16.77 -3.19 17.35
N SER A 127 16.16 -3.51 16.24
CA SER A 127 15.99 -2.56 15.12
C SER A 127 15.12 -1.37 15.52
N LEU A 128 15.30 -0.24 14.82
CA LEU A 128 14.52 0.97 15.11
C LEU A 128 13.01 0.72 14.98
N ILE A 129 12.59 0.02 13.92
CA ILE A 129 11.17 -0.22 13.69
C ILE A 129 10.59 -1.16 14.74
N ASP A 130 11.31 -2.20 15.14
CA ASP A 130 10.83 -3.15 16.14
C ASP A 130 10.66 -2.48 17.51
N ARG A 131 11.61 -1.66 17.93
CA ARG A 131 11.47 -0.84 19.15
C ARG A 131 10.25 0.09 19.10
N VAL A 132 9.92 0.64 17.92
CA VAL A 132 8.73 1.48 17.75
C VAL A 132 7.46 0.64 17.91
N ARG A 133 7.41 -0.57 17.32
CA ARG A 133 6.29 -1.51 17.45
C ARG A 133 6.09 -1.93 18.90
N GLN A 134 7.15 -2.29 19.60
CA GLN A 134 7.11 -2.61 21.04
C GLN A 134 6.55 -1.47 21.88
N ILE A 135 6.90 -0.22 21.57
CA ILE A 135 6.34 0.95 22.28
C ILE A 135 4.86 1.15 21.96
N ARG A 136 4.43 0.89 20.73
CA ARG A 136 3.04 1.00 20.30
C ARG A 136 2.15 -0.04 20.99
N THR A 137 2.65 -1.26 21.17
CA THR A 137 1.93 -2.36 21.83
C THR A 137 2.09 -2.38 23.35
N LEU A 138 2.98 -1.53 23.92
CA LEU A 138 3.27 -1.50 25.35
C LEU A 138 2.01 -1.26 26.19
N ASP A 139 1.72 -2.15 27.12
CA ASP A 139 0.70 -1.90 28.15
C ASP A 139 1.23 -0.96 29.24
N ILE A 140 0.80 0.28 29.16
CA ILE A 140 1.23 1.35 30.04
C ILE A 140 0.76 1.11 31.50
N ASN A 141 -0.31 0.34 31.72
CA ASN A 141 -0.86 0.08 33.05
C ASN A 141 0.05 -0.81 33.89
N GLN A 142 0.89 -1.62 33.26
CA GLN A 142 1.87 -2.47 33.94
C GLN A 142 3.07 -1.69 34.52
N ILE A 143 3.22 -0.40 34.20
CA ILE A 143 4.30 0.43 34.70
C ILE A 143 3.90 0.98 36.08
N GLU A 144 4.53 0.50 37.14
CA GLU A 144 4.24 0.91 38.53
C GLU A 144 4.60 2.38 38.80
N ASP A 145 5.77 2.83 38.34
CA ASP A 145 6.26 4.21 38.55
C ASP A 145 5.45 5.23 37.75
N ALA A 146 4.75 6.12 38.45
CA ALA A 146 3.90 7.15 37.84
C ALA A 146 4.66 8.10 36.89
N LYS A 147 5.95 8.41 37.19
CA LYS A 147 6.75 9.29 36.30
C LYS A 147 7.16 8.54 35.02
N LYS A 148 7.55 7.26 35.14
CA LYS A 148 7.88 6.41 34.01
C LYS A 148 6.64 6.18 33.16
N ARG A 149 5.49 5.89 33.77
CA ARG A 149 4.20 5.72 33.09
C ARG A 149 3.83 6.95 32.26
N LYS A 150 3.93 8.16 32.83
CA LYS A 150 3.66 9.40 32.12
C LYS A 150 4.61 9.60 30.92
N LYS A 151 5.91 9.30 31.08
CA LYS A 151 6.87 9.37 29.97
C LYS A 151 6.54 8.37 28.86
N ALA A 152 6.24 7.13 29.22
CA ALA A 152 5.87 6.07 28.28
C ALA A 152 4.61 6.46 27.48
N LEU A 153 3.59 7.01 28.14
CA LEU A 153 2.38 7.50 27.50
C LEU A 153 2.68 8.57 26.44
N ILE A 154 3.49 9.56 26.77
CA ILE A 154 3.88 10.62 25.83
C ILE A 154 4.61 10.04 24.61
N ILE A 155 5.52 9.08 24.84
CA ILE A 155 6.27 8.45 23.75
C ILE A 155 5.33 7.59 22.88
N LYS A 156 4.47 6.77 23.50
CA LYS A 156 3.48 5.95 22.80
C LYS A 156 2.57 6.83 21.92
N GLN A 157 2.08 7.97 22.43
CA GLN A 157 1.28 8.93 21.68
C GLN A 157 2.02 9.54 20.48
N ARG A 158 3.30 9.87 20.63
CA ARG A 158 4.14 10.42 19.54
C ARG A 158 4.43 9.42 18.44
N LEU A 159 4.51 8.15 18.79
CA LEU A 159 4.83 7.06 17.88
C LEU A 159 3.57 6.34 17.34
N SER A 160 2.39 6.66 17.87
CA SER A 160 1.14 6.07 17.40
C SER A 160 0.96 6.31 15.90
N LEU A 161 0.40 5.32 15.22
CA LEU A 161 -0.02 5.47 13.83
C LEU A 161 -1.19 6.45 13.76
N ASN A 162 -1.20 7.29 12.74
CA ASN A 162 -2.36 8.12 12.43
C ASN A 162 -3.48 7.18 11.97
N LYS A 163 -4.39 6.85 12.87
CA LYS A 163 -5.57 6.06 12.51
C LYS A 163 -6.46 6.96 11.65
N LYS A 164 -6.59 6.65 10.37
CA LYS A 164 -7.70 7.18 9.59
C LYS A 164 -8.99 6.65 10.22
N VAL A 165 -9.89 7.55 10.56
CA VAL A 165 -11.21 7.16 11.06
C VAL A 165 -11.92 6.50 9.88
N LYS A 166 -11.91 5.16 9.84
CA LYS A 166 -12.71 4.44 8.85
C LYS A 166 -14.16 4.85 9.09
N MET A 167 -14.78 5.38 8.05
CA MET A 167 -16.22 5.66 8.10
C MET A 167 -16.96 4.37 8.46
N THR A 168 -17.95 4.47 9.33
CA THR A 168 -18.79 3.30 9.63
C THR A 168 -19.52 2.87 8.36
N SER A 169 -19.92 1.58 8.30
CA SER A 169 -20.67 1.03 7.15
C SER A 169 -21.94 1.84 6.84
N GLU A 170 -22.53 2.49 7.84
CA GLU A 170 -23.69 3.40 7.69
C GLU A 170 -23.28 4.73 7.06
N GLN A 171 -22.14 5.28 7.45
CA GLN A 171 -21.61 6.51 6.85
C GLN A 171 -21.18 6.30 5.41
N GLN A 172 -20.57 5.15 5.09
CA GLN A 172 -20.23 4.78 3.71
C GLN A 172 -21.47 4.63 2.84
N LYS A 173 -22.49 3.93 3.31
CA LYS A 173 -23.77 3.80 2.58
C LYS A 173 -24.47 5.14 2.39
N ALA A 174 -24.47 6.01 3.40
CA ALA A 174 -25.03 7.34 3.29
C ALA A 174 -24.27 8.21 2.28
N GLN A 175 -22.94 8.08 2.23
CA GLN A 175 -22.12 8.76 1.25
C GLN A 175 -22.36 8.22 -0.18
N GLU A 176 -22.41 6.91 -0.36
CA GLU A 176 -22.73 6.26 -1.63
C GLU A 176 -24.12 6.67 -2.14
N GLU A 177 -25.11 6.70 -1.24
CA GLU A 177 -26.46 7.12 -1.56
C GLU A 177 -26.52 8.60 -1.92
N PHE A 178 -25.81 9.46 -1.20
CA PHE A 178 -25.67 10.87 -1.51
C PHE A 178 -25.04 11.11 -2.88
N PHE A 179 -23.94 10.42 -3.21
CA PHE A 179 -23.32 10.52 -4.54
C PHE A 179 -24.21 9.95 -5.65
N ARG A 180 -24.95 8.88 -5.38
CA ARG A 180 -25.92 8.32 -6.30
C ARG A 180 -27.06 9.30 -6.60
N LEU A 181 -27.50 10.05 -5.61
CA LEU A 181 -28.51 11.11 -5.76
C LEU A 181 -27.99 12.32 -6.53
N LEU A 182 -26.72 12.71 -6.29
CA LEU A 182 -26.08 13.83 -7.03
C LEU A 182 -25.81 13.50 -8.49
N ASN A 183 -25.42 12.27 -8.80
CA ASN A 183 -25.03 11.86 -10.15
C ASN A 183 -26.17 11.31 -11.00
N GLY A 184 -27.45 11.50 -10.61
CA GLY A 184 -28.61 11.22 -11.45
C GLY A 184 -28.81 9.76 -11.89
N GLY A 185 -28.01 8.81 -11.41
CA GLY A 185 -28.27 7.37 -11.58
C GLY A 185 -28.03 6.78 -12.98
N ASP A 186 -27.32 7.44 -13.88
CA ASP A 186 -27.16 6.99 -15.26
C ASP A 186 -25.83 6.27 -15.51
N LYS A 187 -25.91 5.04 -16.07
CA LYS A 187 -24.74 4.18 -16.36
C LYS A 187 -23.86 4.71 -17.51
N ASP A 188 -24.36 5.61 -18.33
CA ASP A 188 -23.64 6.14 -19.49
C ASP A 188 -22.54 7.17 -19.11
N GLU A 189 -22.65 7.84 -17.97
CA GLU A 189 -21.60 8.71 -17.45
C GLU A 189 -20.33 7.93 -17.03
N TRP A 190 -20.48 6.67 -16.61
CA TRP A 190 -19.37 5.80 -16.23
C TRP A 190 -18.41 5.52 -17.42
N LEU A 191 -18.93 5.29 -18.61
CA LEU A 191 -18.14 5.07 -19.84
C LEU A 191 -17.42 6.34 -20.31
N TRP A 192 -18.06 7.50 -20.19
CA TRP A 192 -17.45 8.78 -20.52
C TRP A 192 -16.30 9.11 -19.56
N TRP A 193 -16.48 8.78 -18.29
CA TRP A 193 -15.50 9.00 -17.23
C TRP A 193 -14.24 8.15 -17.41
N LYS A 194 -14.37 6.86 -17.74
CA LYS A 194 -13.25 5.95 -18.08
C LYS A 194 -12.39 6.48 -19.24
N SER A 195 -12.98 7.12 -20.24
CA SER A 195 -12.26 7.71 -21.39
C SER A 195 -11.52 9.01 -21.03
N SER A 196 -12.02 9.77 -20.08
CA SER A 196 -11.43 11.04 -19.60
C SER A 196 -10.25 10.83 -18.66
N TYR A 197 -10.20 9.70 -17.97
CA TYR A 197 -9.19 9.37 -16.94
C TYR A 197 -7.76 9.25 -17.48
N ARG A 198 -7.60 8.80 -18.73
CA ARG A 198 -6.29 8.74 -19.42
C ARG A 198 -5.60 10.09 -19.56
N ASN A 199 -6.29 11.20 -19.34
CA ASN A 199 -5.78 12.56 -19.50
C ASN A 199 -5.60 13.36 -18.20
N TRP A 200 -5.81 12.78 -17.01
CA TRP A 200 -5.78 13.54 -15.76
C TRP A 200 -4.38 13.96 -15.32
N PRO A 201 -4.24 15.17 -14.70
CA PRO A 201 -2.95 15.75 -14.28
C PRO A 201 -2.18 14.93 -13.25
N TRP A 202 -2.87 14.21 -12.33
CA TRP A 202 -2.28 13.34 -11.32
C TRP A 202 -1.57 12.15 -11.97
N TYR A 203 -2.20 11.50 -12.91
CA TYR A 203 -1.66 10.42 -13.73
C TYR A 203 -0.36 10.84 -14.44
N LYS A 204 -0.33 12.04 -15.05
CA LYS A 204 0.87 12.58 -15.70
C LYS A 204 2.00 12.89 -14.71
N LYS A 205 1.69 13.36 -13.50
CA LYS A 205 2.69 13.80 -12.51
C LYS A 205 3.44 12.63 -11.86
N HIS A 206 2.78 11.49 -11.62
CA HIS A 206 3.36 10.32 -10.95
C HIS A 206 3.83 9.26 -11.95
N TRP A 207 3.25 9.19 -13.14
CA TRP A 207 3.58 8.22 -14.18
C TRP A 207 4.87 8.56 -14.95
N CYS A 208 5.22 9.83 -15.07
CA CYS A 208 6.44 10.24 -15.78
C CYS A 208 7.74 9.70 -15.15
N SER A 209 7.79 9.47 -13.85
CA SER A 209 8.97 8.85 -13.21
C SER A 209 9.01 7.33 -13.45
N SER A 210 7.89 6.64 -13.37
CA SER A 210 7.79 5.19 -13.61
C SER A 210 7.97 4.82 -15.09
N TYR A 211 7.49 5.66 -16.02
CA TYR A 211 7.64 5.47 -17.45
C TYR A 211 9.08 5.65 -17.94
N LYS A 212 9.86 6.52 -17.32
CA LYS A 212 11.31 6.65 -17.59
C LYS A 212 12.09 5.40 -17.22
N ILE A 213 11.65 4.69 -16.17
CA ILE A 213 12.23 3.40 -15.77
C ILE A 213 11.94 2.33 -16.84
N ARG A 214 10.68 2.20 -17.33
CA ARG A 214 10.33 1.22 -18.38
C ARG A 214 11.08 1.42 -19.71
N LYS A 215 11.35 2.64 -20.13
CA LYS A 215 12.05 2.91 -21.39
C LYS A 215 13.52 2.48 -21.35
N ARG A 216 14.15 2.43 -20.16
CA ARG A 216 15.51 1.91 -19.98
C ARG A 216 15.61 0.40 -20.17
N PHE A 217 14.61 -0.36 -19.74
CA PHE A 217 14.61 -1.82 -19.83
C PHE A 217 14.26 -2.35 -21.24
N ARG A 218 13.55 -1.56 -22.08
CA ARG A 218 13.17 -1.98 -23.44
C ARG A 218 14.26 -1.79 -24.48
N ASN A 219 15.29 -0.99 -24.20
CA ASN A 219 16.39 -0.68 -25.13
C ASN A 219 17.68 -1.47 -24.86
N ASN A 220 17.68 -2.36 -23.88
CA ASN A 220 18.83 -3.22 -23.53
C ASN A 220 18.53 -4.72 -23.62
N GLY A 221 17.53 -5.12 -24.41
CA GLY A 221 17.22 -6.52 -24.75
C GLY A 221 17.41 -6.77 -26.24
#